data_86883b6b05ccf4b192f4cf2e2961b936
#
_entry.id   86883b6b05ccf4b192f4cf2e2961b936
#
_cell.length_a   1.000
_cell.length_b   1.000
_cell.length_c   1.000
_cell.angle_alpha   90.00
_cell.angle_beta   90.00
_cell.angle_gamma   90.00
#
_symmetry.space_group_name_H-M   'P 1'
#
loop_
_entity.id
_entity.type
_entity.pdbx_description
1 polymer ?
#
loop_
_entity_poly.entity_id
_entity_poly.type
_entity_poly.pdbx_seq_one_letter_code
_entity_poly.pdbx_strand_id
1 'polypeptide(L)' 'MSLRPKKRSLNLRGHQTSVTLEDRFWRAFCQIAHDKGISINGLAADLDAIRDLETGLASTIRDYVLKHYMDKE' A
#
# COMPACT_ATOMS: atom_id res chain seq x y z
N MET A 1 9.21 -17.02 4.61
CA MET A 1 8.53 -15.88 3.98
C MET A 1 8.69 -15.94 2.47
N SER A 2 7.62 -15.76 1.73
CA SER A 2 7.66 -15.79 0.28
C SER A 2 8.19 -14.47 -0.29
N LEU A 3 9.05 -14.55 -1.30
CA LEU A 3 9.51 -13.37 -2.04
C LEU A 3 8.60 -13.05 -3.23
N ARG A 4 7.61 -13.93 -3.49
CA ARG A 4 6.69 -13.73 -4.60
C ARG A 4 5.58 -12.76 -4.22
N PRO A 5 5.20 -11.87 -5.14
CA PRO A 5 4.03 -11.02 -4.91
C PRO A 5 2.77 -11.85 -4.73
N LYS A 6 1.91 -11.43 -3.81
CA LYS A 6 0.61 -12.06 -3.56
C LYS A 6 -0.50 -11.05 -3.79
N LYS A 7 -1.63 -11.54 -4.26
CA LYS A 7 -2.81 -10.72 -4.46
C LYS A 7 -3.42 -10.35 -3.11
N ARG A 8 -3.63 -9.06 -2.88
CA ARG A 8 -4.24 -8.51 -1.66
C ARG A 8 -5.50 -7.75 -2.04
N SER A 9 -6.62 -8.13 -1.45
CA SER A 9 -7.90 -7.48 -1.70
C SER A 9 -7.99 -6.18 -0.93
N LEU A 10 -8.52 -5.14 -1.58
CA LEU A 10 -8.71 -3.83 -0.98
C LEU A 10 -10.11 -3.30 -1.32
N ASN A 11 -10.64 -2.47 -0.44
CA ASN A 11 -11.88 -1.75 -0.67
C ASN A 11 -11.57 -0.25 -0.59
N LEU A 12 -11.63 0.43 -1.72
CA LEU A 12 -11.30 1.85 -1.83
C LEU A 12 -12.60 2.65 -1.89
N ARG A 13 -13.11 3.01 -0.71
CA ARG A 13 -14.34 3.81 -0.59
C ARG A 13 -15.53 3.17 -1.31
N GLY A 14 -15.72 1.86 -1.06
CA GLY A 14 -16.81 1.10 -1.68
C GLY A 14 -16.46 0.47 -3.01
N HIS A 15 -15.26 0.74 -3.52
CA HIS A 15 -14.79 0.18 -4.78
C HIS A 15 -13.84 -0.98 -4.52
N GLN A 16 -14.21 -2.18 -4.96
CA GLN A 16 -13.39 -3.37 -4.78
C GLN A 16 -12.25 -3.41 -5.78
N THR A 17 -11.05 -3.65 -5.28
CA THR A 17 -9.88 -3.81 -6.14
C THR A 17 -8.90 -4.76 -5.47
N SER A 18 -7.76 -4.98 -6.10
CA SER A 18 -6.69 -5.76 -5.51
C SER A 18 -5.35 -5.22 -5.96
N VAL A 19 -4.33 -5.49 -5.15
CA VAL A 19 -2.94 -5.20 -5.51
C VAL A 19 -2.13 -6.45 -5.32
N THR A 20 -1.08 -6.60 -6.10
CA THR A 20 -0.14 -7.72 -5.97
C THR A 20 1.13 -7.19 -5.34
N LEU A 21 1.39 -7.59 -4.11
CA LEU A 21 2.52 -7.10 -3.31
C LEU A 21 3.24 -8.24 -2.60
N GLU A 22 4.54 -8.10 -2.51
CA GLU A 22 5.37 -8.98 -1.72
C GLU A 22 5.00 -8.87 -0.24
N ASP A 23 5.18 -9.95 0.52
CA ASP A 23 4.83 -9.98 1.94
C ASP A 23 5.49 -8.85 2.72
N ARG A 24 6.75 -8.53 2.43
CA ARG A 24 7.48 -7.47 3.13
C ARG A 24 6.83 -6.11 2.93
N PHE A 25 6.46 -5.79 1.70
CA PHE A 25 5.80 -4.52 1.41
C PHE A 25 4.42 -4.47 2.02
N TRP A 26 3.68 -5.58 1.97
CA TRP A 26 2.34 -5.62 2.57
C TRP A 26 2.40 -5.42 4.08
N ARG A 27 3.30 -6.14 4.77
CA ARG A 27 3.46 -6.00 6.22
C ARG A 27 3.86 -4.59 6.61
N ALA A 28 4.80 -4.01 5.88
CA ALA A 28 5.25 -2.64 6.13
C ALA A 28 4.11 -1.65 5.93
N PHE A 29 3.34 -1.82 4.86
CA PHE A 29 2.19 -0.98 4.58
C PHE A 29 1.14 -1.05 5.68
N CYS A 30 0.83 -2.27 6.14
CA CYS A 30 -0.12 -2.47 7.25
C CYS A 30 0.39 -1.82 8.53
N GLN A 31 1.69 -1.93 8.81
CA GLN A 31 2.29 -1.33 10.00
C GLN A 31 2.21 0.19 9.95
N ILE A 32 2.48 0.78 8.79
CA ILE A 32 2.39 2.24 8.62
C ILE A 32 0.95 2.70 8.88
N ALA A 33 -0.04 2.01 8.33
CA ALA A 33 -1.44 2.34 8.56
C ALA A 33 -1.80 2.26 10.04
N HIS A 34 -1.35 1.20 10.72
CA HIS A 34 -1.56 1.02 12.14
C HIS A 34 -0.94 2.18 12.94
N ASP A 35 0.30 2.54 12.63
CA ASP A 35 1.01 3.61 13.34
C ASP A 35 0.35 4.98 13.13
N LYS A 36 -0.29 5.17 12.00
CA LYS A 36 -1.03 6.40 11.70
C LYS A 36 -2.45 6.40 12.26
N GLY A 37 -2.91 5.27 12.78
CA GLY A 37 -4.26 5.14 13.31
C GLY A 37 -5.34 5.13 12.24
N ILE A 38 -5.01 4.69 11.03
CA ILE A 38 -5.97 4.62 9.91
C ILE A 38 -6.05 3.19 9.39
N SER A 39 -7.15 2.88 8.71
CA SER A 39 -7.34 1.55 8.13
C SER A 39 -6.44 1.36 6.93
N ILE A 40 -6.12 0.09 6.62
CA ILE A 40 -5.35 -0.27 5.44
C ILE A 40 -6.08 0.21 4.18
N ASN A 41 -7.40 0.01 4.13
CA ASN A 41 -8.22 0.46 3.00
C ASN A 41 -8.20 1.98 2.89
N GLY A 42 -8.25 2.69 4.01
CA GLY A 42 -8.19 4.14 4.04
C GLY A 42 -6.87 4.67 3.48
N LEU A 43 -5.76 4.11 3.94
CA LEU A 43 -4.45 4.51 3.43
C LEU A 43 -4.30 4.22 1.94
N ALA A 44 -4.76 3.03 1.51
CA ALA A 44 -4.72 2.67 0.10
C ALA A 44 -5.57 3.60 -0.75
N ALA A 45 -6.75 4.00 -0.26
CA ALA A 45 -7.62 4.93 -0.97
C ALA A 45 -6.97 6.30 -1.12
N ASP A 46 -6.29 6.77 -0.09
CA ASP A 46 -5.58 8.05 -0.14
C ASP A 46 -4.47 8.02 -1.19
N LEU A 47 -3.70 6.93 -1.25
CA LEU A 47 -2.65 6.79 -2.24
C LEU A 47 -3.21 6.66 -3.65
N ASP A 48 -4.31 5.94 -3.81
CA ASP A 48 -4.96 5.81 -5.11
C ASP A 48 -5.42 7.16 -5.65
N ALA A 49 -5.89 8.02 -4.77
CA ALA A 49 -6.38 9.36 -5.14
C ALA A 49 -5.28 10.28 -5.66
N ILE A 50 -4.04 10.09 -5.20
CA ILE A 50 -2.92 10.98 -5.56
C ILE A 50 -1.96 10.37 -6.58
N ARG A 51 -2.13 9.10 -6.94
CA ARG A 51 -1.21 8.47 -7.90
C ARG A 51 -1.45 8.99 -9.31
N ASP A 52 -0.39 8.94 -10.11
CA ASP A 52 -0.49 9.21 -11.55
C ASP A 52 -1.33 8.15 -12.23
N LEU A 53 -2.03 8.55 -13.30
CA LEU A 53 -2.82 7.61 -14.09
C LEU A 53 -1.98 6.49 -14.71
N GLU A 54 -0.70 6.77 -14.96
CA GLU A 54 0.22 5.80 -15.57
C GLU A 54 0.92 4.92 -14.54
N THR A 55 0.79 5.22 -13.26
CA THR A 55 1.44 4.46 -12.19
C THR A 55 0.43 3.57 -11.51
N GLY A 56 0.68 2.27 -11.46
CA GLY A 56 -0.19 1.32 -10.79
C GLY A 56 -0.20 1.52 -9.27
N LEU A 57 -1.27 1.10 -8.63
CA LEU A 57 -1.41 1.23 -7.18
C LEU A 57 -0.32 0.44 -6.43
N ALA A 58 0.03 -0.76 -6.90
CA ALA A 58 1.08 -1.55 -6.27
C ALA A 58 2.42 -0.81 -6.27
N SER A 59 2.78 -0.18 -7.39
CA SER A 59 4.01 0.61 -7.48
C SER A 59 3.96 1.82 -6.57
N THR A 60 2.81 2.46 -6.48
CA THR A 60 2.61 3.60 -5.59
C THR A 60 2.79 3.21 -4.13
N ILE A 61 2.25 2.05 -3.74
CA ILE A 61 2.40 1.54 -2.37
C ILE A 61 3.86 1.22 -2.07
N ARG A 62 4.57 0.56 -3.00
CA ARG A 62 5.99 0.25 -2.80
C ARG A 62 6.82 1.50 -2.60
N ASP A 63 6.60 2.49 -3.43
CA ASP A 63 7.32 3.76 -3.32
C ASP A 63 7.00 4.46 -1.99
N TYR A 64 5.74 4.47 -1.61
CA TYR A 64 5.30 5.08 -0.34
C TYR A 64 5.97 4.41 0.86
N VAL A 65 6.00 3.07 0.89
CA VAL A 65 6.64 2.31 1.96
C VAL A 65 8.13 2.62 2.03
N LEU A 66 8.79 2.57 0.89
CA LEU A 66 10.24 2.84 0.84
C LEU A 66 10.55 4.25 1.33
N LYS A 67 9.82 5.24 0.83
CA LYS A 67 10.01 6.63 1.24
C LYS A 67 9.77 6.81 2.74
N HIS A 68 8.74 6.16 3.28
CA HIS A 68 8.42 6.25 4.71
C HIS A 68 9.62 5.82 5.57
N TYR A 69 10.25 4.69 5.22
CA TYR A 69 11.39 4.18 5.99
C TYR A 69 12.68 4.95 5.72
N MET A 70 12.85 5.48 4.53
CA MET A 70 14.00 6.32 4.23
C MET A 70 13.94 7.65 5.00
N ASP A 71 12.77 8.22 5.16
CA ASP A 71 12.58 9.50 5.83
C ASP A 71 12.63 9.38 7.36
N LYS A 72 12.64 8.17 7.89
CA LYS A 72 12.69 7.94 9.35
C LYS A 72 14.07 8.17 9.95
N GLU A 73 15.07 8.27 9.16
CA GLU A 73 16.44 8.43 9.63
C GLU A 73 16.77 9.85 10.01
#